data_4ffe691bfc6b347be3647b29b0f5990b
#
_entry.id   4ffe691bfc6b347be3647b29b0f5990b
#
_cell.length_a   1.000
_cell.length_b   1.000
_cell.length_c   1.000
_cell.angle_alpha   90.00
_cell.angle_beta   90.00
_cell.angle_gamma   90.00
#
_symmetry.space_group_name_H-M   'P 1'
#
loop_
_entity.id
_entity.type
_entity.pdbx_description
1 polymer ?
#
loop_
_entity_poly.entity_id
_entity_poly.type
_entity_poly.pdbx_seq_one_letter_code
_entity_poly.pdbx_strand_id
1 'polypeptide(L)'
;MQKEVKQAVLRYLNDAEPGRILDVPSGSCWLFECLSAPTWDYCAADLFATGSVPQFQKVDLNQRLPYDDDYFDYVACLEGLEHAENYHHTLREFQRILKPGGKLIVSTPNPLNVKSRMRFLLWGTFFGFPHLISMPAEGEHLHMSPINLSFLISFAAKYGLQLERVHPLGIPASMYRFAVHALIVQAYSRLKLLFKDQETKEFTMRLHCWNVLLNNEAVVSFVKE
;
A
#
# COMPACT_ATOMS: atom_id res chain seq x y z
N MET A 1 4.13 -8.78 7.74
CA MET A 1 4.43 -7.33 7.51
C MET A 1 5.72 -6.92 8.19
N GLN A 2 6.58 -6.17 7.50
CA GLN A 2 7.89 -5.74 7.98
C GLN A 2 7.79 -4.67 9.09
N LYS A 3 8.80 -4.63 9.99
CA LYS A 3 8.85 -3.66 11.11
C LYS A 3 8.80 -2.20 10.63
N GLU A 4 9.49 -1.90 9.55
CA GLU A 4 9.58 -0.57 8.95
C GLU A 4 8.22 -0.06 8.44
N VAL A 5 7.42 -0.97 7.87
CA VAL A 5 6.04 -0.67 7.44
C VAL A 5 5.18 -0.33 8.65
N LYS A 6 5.19 -1.18 9.70
CA LYS A 6 4.46 -0.93 10.95
C LYS A 6 4.80 0.44 11.54
N GLN A 7 6.11 0.76 11.60
CA GLN A 7 6.59 2.03 12.14
C GLN A 7 6.14 3.24 11.29
N ALA A 8 6.09 3.11 9.96
CA ALA A 8 5.63 4.19 9.09
C ALA A 8 4.13 4.45 9.27
N VAL A 9 3.33 3.39 9.31
CA VAL A 9 1.88 3.46 9.53
C VAL A 9 1.56 4.08 10.90
N LEU A 10 2.22 3.59 11.97
CA LEU A 10 2.00 4.11 13.32
C LEU A 10 2.41 5.58 13.45
N ARG A 11 3.53 6.00 12.87
CA ARG A 11 3.91 7.42 12.86
C ARG A 11 2.85 8.28 12.21
N TYR A 12 2.32 7.83 11.07
CA TYR A 12 1.27 8.56 10.36
C TYR A 12 -0.02 8.68 11.19
N LEU A 13 -0.48 7.58 11.79
CA LEU A 13 -1.71 7.55 12.58
C LEU A 13 -1.56 8.25 13.93
N ASN A 14 -0.39 8.23 14.57
CA ASN A 14 -0.13 8.94 15.81
C ASN A 14 -0.08 10.48 15.64
N ASP A 15 0.27 10.94 14.44
CA ASP A 15 0.27 12.37 14.08
C ASP A 15 -1.13 12.84 13.60
N ALA A 16 -2.09 11.92 13.46
CA ALA A 16 -3.44 12.20 12.95
C ALA A 16 -4.45 12.38 14.10
N GLU A 17 -5.51 13.13 13.82
CA GLU A 17 -6.65 13.21 14.75
C GLU A 17 -7.38 11.86 14.76
N PRO A 18 -7.68 11.30 15.95
CA PRO A 18 -8.40 10.04 16.05
C PRO A 18 -9.78 10.11 15.41
N GLY A 19 -10.22 8.98 14.83
CA GLY A 19 -11.50 8.85 14.18
C GLY A 19 -11.89 7.39 14.02
N ARG A 20 -12.87 7.13 13.16
CA ARG A 20 -13.27 5.76 12.81
C ARG A 20 -12.33 5.20 11.75
N ILE A 21 -11.69 4.08 12.06
CA ILE A 21 -10.72 3.41 11.19
C ILE A 21 -11.16 2.00 10.85
N LEU A 22 -11.13 1.66 9.56
CA LEU A 22 -11.23 0.30 9.07
C LEU A 22 -9.82 -0.25 8.79
N ASP A 23 -9.48 -1.37 9.40
CA ASP A 23 -8.28 -2.17 9.11
C ASP A 23 -8.66 -3.40 8.28
N VAL A 24 -8.26 -3.43 7.00
CA VAL A 24 -8.66 -4.48 6.05
C VAL A 24 -7.58 -4.75 4.98
N PRO A 25 -7.04 -5.96 4.90
CA PRO A 25 -7.22 -7.11 5.81
C PRO A 25 -6.52 -6.88 7.16
N SER A 26 -7.22 -7.16 8.25
CA SER A 26 -6.71 -6.91 9.62
C SER A 26 -5.70 -7.95 10.11
N GLY A 27 -5.69 -9.13 9.49
CA GLY A 27 -4.80 -10.23 9.87
C GLY A 27 -4.84 -10.54 11.37
N SER A 28 -3.71 -10.36 12.05
CA SER A 28 -3.61 -10.55 13.49
C SER A 28 -4.13 -9.37 14.33
N CYS A 29 -4.76 -8.38 13.74
CA CYS A 29 -5.23 -7.15 14.41
C CYS A 29 -4.12 -6.39 15.17
N TRP A 30 -2.88 -6.46 14.70
CA TRP A 30 -1.74 -5.80 15.34
C TRP A 30 -1.91 -4.28 15.44
N LEU A 31 -2.65 -3.69 14.48
CA LEU A 31 -2.90 -2.25 14.46
C LEU A 31 -3.78 -1.84 15.64
N PHE A 32 -4.79 -2.66 15.99
CA PHE A 32 -5.61 -2.47 17.18
C PHE A 32 -4.79 -2.44 18.47
N GLU A 33 -3.83 -3.37 18.61
CA GLU A 33 -2.96 -3.44 19.77
C GLU A 33 -2.03 -2.23 19.91
N CYS A 34 -1.67 -1.62 18.78
CA CYS A 34 -0.74 -0.49 18.72
C CYS A 34 -1.40 0.88 18.74
N LEU A 35 -2.65 1.00 18.27
CA LEU A 35 -3.42 2.24 18.38
C LEU A 35 -3.88 2.36 19.82
N SER A 36 -3.30 3.33 20.55
CA SER A 36 -3.64 3.58 21.95
C SER A 36 -5.14 3.86 22.08
N ALA A 37 -5.92 2.83 22.42
CA ALA A 37 -7.33 2.99 22.77
C ALA A 37 -7.47 3.90 24.00
N PRO A 38 -8.51 4.72 24.17
CA PRO A 38 -9.87 4.56 23.67
C PRO A 38 -10.31 5.59 22.61
N THR A 39 -9.39 6.28 21.97
CA THR A 39 -9.71 7.42 21.09
C THR A 39 -10.08 7.03 19.67
N TRP A 40 -9.66 5.82 19.20
CA TRP A 40 -9.98 5.32 17.89
C TRP A 40 -11.21 4.42 17.91
N ASP A 41 -12.19 4.69 17.04
CA ASP A 41 -13.31 3.76 16.74
C ASP A 41 -12.81 2.73 15.72
N TYR A 42 -12.23 1.63 16.20
CA TYR A 42 -11.54 0.65 15.38
C TYR A 42 -12.46 -0.47 14.91
N CYS A 43 -12.53 -0.65 13.60
CA CYS A 43 -13.23 -1.73 12.91
C CYS A 43 -12.19 -2.63 12.21
N ALA A 44 -12.27 -3.93 12.44
CA ALA A 44 -11.44 -4.93 11.77
C ALA A 44 -12.24 -5.70 10.73
N ALA A 45 -11.63 -5.95 9.57
CA ALA A 45 -12.23 -6.82 8.55
C ALA A 45 -11.17 -7.71 7.91
N ASP A 46 -11.55 -8.95 7.60
CA ASP A 46 -10.67 -9.92 6.94
C ASP A 46 -11.50 -11.02 6.29
N LEU A 47 -10.95 -11.68 5.26
CA LEU A 47 -11.63 -12.82 4.63
C LEU A 47 -11.41 -14.12 5.40
N PHE A 48 -10.22 -14.31 5.98
CA PHE A 48 -9.77 -15.56 6.57
C PHE A 48 -9.55 -15.47 8.08
N ALA A 49 -9.11 -14.30 8.58
CA ALA A 49 -8.86 -14.14 10.01
C ALA A 49 -10.17 -14.19 10.81
N THR A 50 -10.05 -14.73 12.01
CA THR A 50 -11.08 -14.69 13.04
C THR A 50 -10.58 -13.78 14.15
N GLY A 51 -10.77 -12.48 13.97
CA GLY A 51 -10.27 -11.49 14.94
C GLY A 51 -11.05 -11.54 16.26
N SER A 52 -10.34 -11.40 17.36
CA SER A 52 -10.92 -11.28 18.71
C SER A 52 -11.25 -9.82 19.09
N VAL A 53 -11.41 -8.94 18.10
CA VAL A 53 -11.70 -7.51 18.34
C VAL A 53 -13.21 -7.25 18.29
N PRO A 54 -13.73 -6.26 19.05
CA PRO A 54 -15.16 -6.07 19.23
C PRO A 54 -15.96 -5.84 17.95
N GLN A 55 -15.35 -5.20 16.94
CA GLN A 55 -16.01 -4.85 15.66
C GLN A 55 -15.33 -5.59 14.50
N PHE A 56 -15.26 -6.92 14.57
CA PHE A 56 -14.73 -7.73 13.48
C PHE A 56 -15.82 -8.12 12.50
N GLN A 57 -15.53 -8.00 11.20
CA GLN A 57 -16.44 -8.42 10.12
C GLN A 57 -15.69 -9.24 9.08
N LYS A 58 -16.30 -10.33 8.62
CA LYS A 58 -15.77 -11.12 7.51
C LYS A 58 -16.07 -10.39 6.19
N VAL A 59 -15.00 -10.06 5.42
CA VAL A 59 -15.09 -9.24 4.22
C VAL A 59 -14.17 -9.78 3.13
N ASP A 60 -14.67 -9.84 1.90
CA ASP A 60 -13.90 -10.09 0.69
C ASP A 60 -13.67 -8.77 -0.06
N LEU A 61 -12.41 -8.40 -0.26
CA LEU A 61 -12.02 -7.18 -0.99
C LEU A 61 -12.42 -7.19 -2.49
N ASN A 62 -12.77 -8.35 -3.03
CA ASN A 62 -13.27 -8.47 -4.40
C ASN A 62 -14.78 -8.19 -4.52
N GLN A 63 -15.48 -8.03 -3.40
CA GLN A 63 -16.91 -7.77 -3.33
C GLN A 63 -17.21 -6.36 -2.84
N ARG A 64 -18.49 -5.96 -2.94
CA ARG A 64 -18.93 -4.72 -2.30
C ARG A 64 -18.76 -4.84 -0.79
N LEU A 65 -18.10 -3.84 -0.20
CA LEU A 65 -17.88 -3.78 1.24
C LEU A 65 -19.19 -3.47 1.97
N PRO A 66 -19.50 -4.18 3.08
CA PRO A 66 -20.78 -4.09 3.79
C PRO A 66 -20.82 -2.86 4.74
N TYR A 67 -20.38 -1.72 4.25
CA TYR A 67 -20.39 -0.45 4.96
C TYR A 67 -21.08 0.62 4.12
N ASP A 68 -21.67 1.60 4.81
CA ASP A 68 -22.31 2.74 4.18
C ASP A 68 -21.29 3.65 3.48
N ASP A 69 -21.77 4.48 2.56
CA ASP A 69 -20.99 5.55 1.96
C ASP A 69 -20.60 6.56 3.04
N ASP A 70 -19.41 7.16 2.90
CA ASP A 70 -18.92 8.23 3.79
C ASP A 70 -18.90 7.85 5.29
N TYR A 71 -18.53 6.61 5.60
CA TYR A 71 -18.63 6.06 6.96
C TYR A 71 -17.33 6.17 7.77
N PHE A 72 -16.16 5.98 7.12
CA PHE A 72 -14.85 5.95 7.78
C PHE A 72 -14.06 7.24 7.61
N ASP A 73 -13.37 7.65 8.68
CA ASP A 73 -12.36 8.70 8.62
C ASP A 73 -11.03 8.18 8.03
N TYR A 74 -10.75 6.87 8.28
CA TYR A 74 -9.54 6.20 7.79
C TYR A 74 -9.87 4.80 7.30
N VAL A 75 -9.16 4.39 6.24
CA VAL A 75 -9.07 3.00 5.80
C VAL A 75 -7.59 2.61 5.74
N ALA A 76 -7.20 1.57 6.45
CA ALA A 76 -5.86 0.99 6.41
C ALA A 76 -5.92 -0.33 5.64
N CYS A 77 -5.36 -0.36 4.42
CA CYS A 77 -5.20 -1.58 3.63
C CYS A 77 -3.72 -1.95 3.58
N LEU A 78 -3.33 -2.81 4.53
CA LEU A 78 -1.93 -3.13 4.77
C LEU A 78 -1.61 -4.55 4.30
N GLU A 79 -0.77 -4.66 3.25
CA GLU A 79 -0.47 -5.94 2.59
C GLU A 79 -1.76 -6.65 2.13
N GLY A 80 -2.66 -5.92 1.47
CA GLY A 80 -3.99 -6.42 1.11
C GLY A 80 -4.30 -6.33 -0.38
N LEU A 81 -3.95 -5.22 -1.04
CA LEU A 81 -4.31 -5.00 -2.44
C LEU A 81 -3.71 -6.03 -3.40
N GLU A 82 -2.53 -6.56 -3.11
CA GLU A 82 -1.85 -7.59 -3.90
C GLU A 82 -2.57 -8.94 -3.90
N HIS A 83 -3.50 -9.15 -2.97
CA HIS A 83 -4.34 -10.33 -2.87
C HIS A 83 -5.69 -10.16 -3.58
N ALA A 84 -6.06 -8.93 -3.94
CA ALA A 84 -7.29 -8.66 -4.66
C ALA A 84 -7.15 -9.03 -6.16
N GLU A 85 -8.14 -9.72 -6.71
CA GLU A 85 -8.20 -10.01 -8.15
C GLU A 85 -8.38 -8.73 -8.96
N ASN A 86 -9.20 -7.81 -8.44
CA ASN A 86 -9.48 -6.52 -9.05
C ASN A 86 -9.32 -5.37 -8.06
N TYR A 87 -8.07 -4.99 -7.79
CA TYR A 87 -7.78 -3.88 -6.87
C TYR A 87 -8.38 -2.53 -7.31
N HIS A 88 -8.76 -2.36 -8.58
CA HIS A 88 -9.50 -1.19 -9.03
C HIS A 88 -10.92 -1.12 -8.46
N HIS A 89 -11.58 -2.28 -8.29
CA HIS A 89 -12.85 -2.37 -7.58
C HIS A 89 -12.65 -2.00 -6.11
N THR A 90 -11.64 -2.58 -5.48
CA THR A 90 -11.30 -2.33 -4.07
C THR A 90 -11.03 -0.83 -3.81
N LEU A 91 -10.27 -0.16 -4.69
CA LEU A 91 -10.03 1.29 -4.58
C LEU A 91 -11.32 2.12 -4.68
N ARG A 92 -12.26 1.75 -5.55
CA ARG A 92 -13.56 2.43 -5.64
C ARG A 92 -14.40 2.21 -4.37
N GLU A 93 -14.37 1.02 -3.81
CA GLU A 93 -15.04 0.73 -2.55
C GLU A 93 -14.42 1.51 -1.39
N PHE A 94 -13.09 1.60 -1.30
CA PHE A 94 -12.42 2.43 -0.31
C PHE A 94 -12.80 3.90 -0.46
N GLN A 95 -12.83 4.41 -1.69
CA GLN A 95 -13.29 5.77 -1.95
C GLN A 95 -14.75 5.97 -1.52
N ARG A 96 -15.64 5.01 -1.79
CA ARG A 96 -17.05 5.08 -1.43
C ARG A 96 -17.26 5.16 0.08
N ILE A 97 -16.60 4.29 0.84
CA ILE A 97 -16.80 4.19 2.30
C ILE A 97 -16.03 5.24 3.10
N LEU A 98 -15.03 5.89 2.54
CA LEU A 98 -14.33 7.01 3.16
C LEU A 98 -15.21 8.26 3.15
N LYS A 99 -15.19 9.05 4.22
CA LYS A 99 -15.76 10.39 4.26
C LYS A 99 -15.01 11.35 3.34
N PRO A 100 -15.63 12.44 2.85
CA PRO A 100 -14.89 13.54 2.24
C PRO A 100 -13.77 14.01 3.19
N GLY A 101 -12.54 14.14 2.69
CA GLY A 101 -11.35 14.41 3.50
C GLY A 101 -10.80 13.19 4.26
N GLY A 102 -11.50 12.05 4.23
CA GLY A 102 -11.04 10.79 4.81
C GLY A 102 -9.80 10.23 4.11
N LYS A 103 -9.04 9.40 4.80
CA LYS A 103 -7.70 9.00 4.37
C LYS A 103 -7.58 7.49 4.18
N LEU A 104 -6.99 7.10 3.04
CA LEU A 104 -6.61 5.73 2.73
C LEU A 104 -5.11 5.56 2.93
N ILE A 105 -4.71 4.55 3.71
CA ILE A 105 -3.31 4.16 3.90
C ILE A 105 -3.14 2.78 3.27
N VAL A 106 -2.19 2.65 2.36
CA VAL A 106 -1.90 1.39 1.67
C VAL A 106 -0.46 0.99 1.89
N SER A 107 -0.22 -0.26 2.28
CA SER A 107 1.09 -0.89 2.10
C SER A 107 1.00 -2.06 1.13
N THR A 108 2.08 -2.27 0.35
CA THR A 108 2.14 -3.35 -0.64
C THR A 108 3.60 -3.66 -1.01
N PRO A 109 3.93 -4.89 -1.46
CA PRO A 109 5.22 -5.17 -2.05
C PRO A 109 5.55 -4.21 -3.19
N ASN A 110 6.79 -3.74 -3.22
CA ASN A 110 7.22 -2.69 -4.13
C ASN A 110 7.92 -3.24 -5.38
N PRO A 111 7.25 -3.40 -6.53
CA PRO A 111 7.88 -3.87 -7.74
C PRO A 111 8.83 -2.83 -8.39
N LEU A 112 8.78 -1.56 -7.95
CA LEU A 112 9.64 -0.50 -8.47
C LEU A 112 11.06 -0.50 -7.87
N ASN A 113 11.32 -1.26 -6.82
CA ASN A 113 12.67 -1.35 -6.26
C ASN A 113 13.64 -2.03 -7.24
N VAL A 114 14.93 -1.70 -7.11
CA VAL A 114 15.97 -2.17 -8.05
C VAL A 114 16.09 -3.70 -8.05
N LYS A 115 16.03 -4.33 -6.88
CA LYS A 115 16.07 -5.79 -6.75
C LYS A 115 14.94 -6.46 -7.54
N SER A 116 13.73 -5.92 -7.44
CA SER A 116 12.54 -6.41 -8.12
C SER A 116 12.64 -6.22 -9.64
N ARG A 117 13.11 -5.05 -10.08
CA ARG A 117 13.37 -4.76 -11.51
C ARG A 117 14.41 -5.71 -12.12
N MET A 118 15.51 -5.97 -11.41
CA MET A 118 16.54 -6.91 -11.86
C MET A 118 15.99 -8.34 -11.92
N ARG A 119 15.22 -8.76 -10.93
CA ARG A 119 14.57 -10.07 -10.94
C ARG A 119 13.61 -10.21 -12.12
N PHE A 120 12.80 -9.19 -12.39
CA PHE A 120 11.89 -9.18 -13.54
C PHE A 120 12.64 -9.28 -14.86
N LEU A 121 13.73 -8.50 -15.01
CA LEU A 121 14.57 -8.54 -16.22
C LEU A 121 15.18 -9.94 -16.47
N LEU A 122 15.64 -10.62 -15.42
CA LEU A 122 16.36 -11.90 -15.54
C LEU A 122 15.43 -13.11 -15.45
N TRP A 123 14.27 -12.98 -14.82
CA TRP A 123 13.45 -14.11 -14.39
C TRP A 123 11.96 -13.97 -14.75
N GLY A 124 11.52 -12.81 -15.21
CA GLY A 124 10.13 -12.56 -15.62
C GLY A 124 9.13 -12.39 -14.47
N THR A 125 9.59 -12.37 -13.19
CA THR A 125 8.71 -12.15 -12.04
C THR A 125 9.28 -11.11 -11.10
N PHE A 126 8.40 -10.39 -10.39
CA PHE A 126 8.81 -9.45 -9.36
C PHE A 126 9.17 -10.17 -8.05
N PHE A 127 9.97 -9.50 -7.22
CA PHE A 127 10.26 -9.98 -5.87
C PHE A 127 8.98 -9.97 -5.03
N GLY A 128 8.73 -11.06 -4.29
CA GLY A 128 7.49 -11.25 -3.52
C GLY A 128 6.35 -11.92 -4.30
N PHE A 129 6.51 -12.11 -5.63
CA PHE A 129 5.50 -12.77 -6.46
C PHE A 129 6.01 -14.11 -6.98
N PRO A 130 5.20 -15.19 -6.92
CA PRO A 130 5.63 -16.53 -7.31
C PRO A 130 5.79 -16.66 -8.82
N HIS A 131 6.67 -17.57 -9.24
CA HIS A 131 6.83 -17.96 -10.65
C HIS A 131 5.68 -18.81 -11.17
N LEU A 132 5.23 -19.70 -10.30
CA LEU A 132 4.15 -20.62 -10.58
C LEU A 132 3.09 -20.38 -9.51
N ILE A 133 1.91 -20.01 -9.96
CA ILE A 133 0.73 -19.97 -9.12
C ILE A 133 0.15 -21.39 -9.15
N SER A 134 0.53 -22.22 -8.18
CA SER A 134 -0.21 -23.45 -7.90
C SER A 134 -1.55 -23.08 -7.27
N MET A 135 -2.55 -23.94 -7.43
CA MET A 135 -3.82 -23.74 -6.72
C MET A 135 -3.52 -23.63 -5.22
N PRO A 136 -3.89 -22.52 -4.58
CA PRO A 136 -3.60 -22.32 -3.17
C PRO A 136 -4.38 -23.34 -2.34
N ALA A 137 -3.78 -23.80 -1.25
CA ALA A 137 -4.54 -24.48 -0.22
C ALA A 137 -5.55 -23.51 0.42
N GLU A 138 -6.62 -24.04 0.99
CA GLU A 138 -7.63 -23.23 1.67
C GLU A 138 -6.96 -22.38 2.78
N GLY A 139 -7.12 -21.07 2.70
CA GLY A 139 -6.50 -20.12 3.63
C GLY A 139 -5.09 -19.63 3.24
N GLU A 140 -4.52 -20.07 2.12
CA GLU A 140 -3.28 -19.49 1.60
C GLU A 140 -3.52 -18.15 0.90
N HIS A 141 -2.73 -17.15 1.29
CA HIS A 141 -2.73 -15.83 0.68
C HIS A 141 -1.72 -15.77 -0.48
N LEU A 142 -2.21 -15.78 -1.72
CA LEU A 142 -1.36 -15.59 -2.89
C LEU A 142 -1.23 -14.10 -3.23
N HIS A 143 0.00 -13.66 -3.48
CA HIS A 143 0.24 -12.37 -4.16
C HIS A 143 -0.07 -12.53 -5.65
N MET A 144 -1.28 -12.15 -6.06
CA MET A 144 -1.75 -12.29 -7.44
C MET A 144 -1.46 -11.06 -8.29
N SER A 145 -1.57 -9.88 -7.69
CA SER A 145 -1.51 -8.60 -8.38
C SER A 145 -0.27 -7.79 -7.99
N PRO A 146 0.78 -7.73 -8.82
CA PRO A 146 1.91 -6.84 -8.56
C PRO A 146 1.48 -5.38 -8.73
N ILE A 147 1.32 -4.68 -7.61
CA ILE A 147 0.82 -3.29 -7.57
C ILE A 147 1.95 -2.32 -7.94
N ASN A 148 1.93 -1.81 -9.16
CA ASN A 148 2.84 -0.74 -9.56
C ASN A 148 2.38 0.59 -8.97
N LEU A 149 3.23 1.24 -8.16
CA LEU A 149 2.89 2.50 -7.47
C LEU A 149 2.47 3.62 -8.43
N SER A 150 3.07 3.71 -9.62
CA SER A 150 2.67 4.71 -10.61
C SER A 150 1.23 4.51 -11.05
N PHE A 151 0.84 3.28 -11.34
CA PHE A 151 -0.54 2.96 -11.71
C PHE A 151 -1.49 3.11 -10.53
N LEU A 152 -1.10 2.64 -9.33
CA LEU A 152 -1.89 2.81 -8.13
C LEU A 152 -2.25 4.27 -7.90
N ILE A 153 -1.26 5.17 -7.92
CA ILE A 153 -1.45 6.60 -7.70
C ILE A 153 -2.36 7.21 -8.79
N SER A 154 -2.10 6.89 -10.06
CA SER A 154 -2.88 7.43 -11.18
C SER A 154 -4.33 6.96 -11.15
N PHE A 155 -4.58 5.69 -10.82
CA PHE A 155 -5.94 5.16 -10.72
C PHE A 155 -6.66 5.62 -9.46
N ALA A 156 -5.96 5.72 -8.32
CA ALA A 156 -6.52 6.30 -7.11
C ALA A 156 -7.01 7.74 -7.37
N ALA A 157 -6.19 8.58 -8.00
CA ALA A 157 -6.56 9.94 -8.38
C ALA A 157 -7.79 9.98 -9.32
N LYS A 158 -7.85 9.07 -10.31
CA LYS A 158 -9.02 8.93 -11.19
C LYS A 158 -10.30 8.60 -10.42
N TYR A 159 -10.20 7.94 -9.27
CA TYR A 159 -11.34 7.58 -8.43
C TYR A 159 -11.60 8.60 -7.31
N GLY A 160 -10.94 9.77 -7.30
CA GLY A 160 -11.11 10.81 -6.29
C GLY A 160 -10.32 10.59 -5.01
N LEU A 161 -9.24 9.78 -5.09
CA LEU A 161 -8.29 9.57 -4.00
C LEU A 161 -6.95 10.20 -4.38
N GLN A 162 -6.70 11.43 -3.92
CA GLN A 162 -5.46 12.15 -4.24
C GLN A 162 -4.29 11.68 -3.37
N LEU A 163 -3.12 11.53 -3.99
CA LEU A 163 -1.90 11.16 -3.27
C LEU A 163 -1.53 12.24 -2.25
N GLU A 164 -1.55 11.89 -0.98
CA GLU A 164 -1.06 12.74 0.10
C GLU A 164 0.45 12.57 0.28
N ARG A 165 0.91 11.31 0.44
CA ARG A 165 2.33 11.05 0.73
C ARG A 165 2.77 9.65 0.30
N VAL A 166 4.05 9.55 -0.12
CA VAL A 166 4.83 8.30 -0.12
C VAL A 166 5.66 8.30 1.16
N HIS A 167 5.38 7.36 2.06
CA HIS A 167 5.99 7.36 3.40
C HIS A 167 7.42 6.81 3.37
N PRO A 168 8.38 7.48 4.02
CA PRO A 168 9.74 6.98 4.08
C PRO A 168 9.83 5.76 5.00
N LEU A 169 10.43 4.69 4.49
CA LEU A 169 10.76 3.48 5.23
C LEU A 169 12.26 3.43 5.55
N GLY A 170 12.66 2.77 6.61
CA GLY A 170 14.06 2.46 6.86
C GLY A 170 14.61 1.56 5.74
N ILE A 171 15.74 1.91 5.14
CA ILE A 171 16.35 1.10 4.07
C ILE A 171 17.11 -0.05 4.71
N PRO A 172 16.74 -1.33 4.41
CA PRO A 172 17.46 -2.48 4.95
C PRO A 172 18.94 -2.47 4.51
N ALA A 173 19.86 -2.77 5.43
CA ALA A 173 21.30 -2.76 5.13
C ALA A 173 21.66 -3.63 3.92
N SER A 174 20.99 -4.76 3.74
CA SER A 174 21.16 -5.65 2.59
C SER A 174 20.81 -5.01 1.24
N MET A 175 20.02 -3.94 1.22
CA MET A 175 19.62 -3.27 -0.01
C MET A 175 20.64 -2.28 -0.52
N TYR A 176 21.60 -1.83 0.33
CA TYR A 176 22.68 -0.92 -0.11
C TYR A 176 23.61 -1.53 -1.17
N ARG A 177 23.69 -2.86 -1.28
CA ARG A 177 24.38 -3.54 -2.39
C ARG A 177 23.83 -3.15 -3.77
N PHE A 178 22.61 -2.63 -3.83
CA PHE A 178 21.97 -2.14 -5.07
C PHE A 178 22.08 -0.63 -5.25
N ALA A 179 22.84 0.08 -4.40
CA ALA A 179 22.96 1.55 -4.44
C ALA A 179 23.43 2.07 -5.81
N VAL A 180 24.44 1.41 -6.40
CA VAL A 180 24.93 1.79 -7.75
C VAL A 180 23.83 1.69 -8.80
N HIS A 181 23.04 0.63 -8.77
CA HIS A 181 21.91 0.47 -9.69
C HIS A 181 20.82 1.54 -9.46
N ALA A 182 20.55 1.89 -8.20
CA ALA A 182 19.63 2.96 -7.87
C ALA A 182 20.11 4.32 -8.41
N LEU A 183 21.41 4.61 -8.29
CA LEU A 183 22.01 5.80 -8.89
C LEU A 183 21.89 5.83 -10.42
N ILE A 184 22.10 4.69 -11.09
CA ILE A 184 21.93 4.58 -12.54
C ILE A 184 20.47 4.88 -12.93
N VAL A 185 19.49 4.31 -12.21
CA VAL A 185 18.06 4.58 -12.45
C VAL A 185 17.77 6.07 -12.25
N GLN A 186 18.28 6.69 -11.19
CA GLN A 186 18.06 8.12 -10.94
C GLN A 186 18.71 9.01 -12.02
N ALA A 187 19.95 8.72 -12.41
CA ALA A 187 20.65 9.47 -13.46
C ALA A 187 19.91 9.37 -14.80
N TYR A 188 19.50 8.15 -15.18
CA TYR A 188 18.72 7.92 -16.40
C TYR A 188 17.37 8.66 -16.36
N SER A 189 16.67 8.62 -15.22
CA SER A 189 15.41 9.32 -15.05
C SER A 189 15.57 10.83 -15.20
N ARG A 190 16.58 11.43 -14.56
CA ARG A 190 16.87 12.86 -14.69
C ARG A 190 17.15 13.24 -16.15
N LEU A 191 17.94 12.42 -16.87
CA LEU A 191 18.23 12.66 -18.28
C LEU A 191 16.96 12.61 -19.15
N LYS A 192 16.12 11.58 -18.94
CA LYS A 192 14.84 11.44 -19.69
C LYS A 192 13.84 12.56 -19.38
N LEU A 193 13.92 13.16 -18.20
CA LEU A 193 13.01 14.20 -17.76
C LEU A 193 13.44 15.61 -18.16
N LEU A 194 14.62 15.81 -18.79
CA LEU A 194 15.11 17.14 -19.14
C LEU A 194 14.10 18.00 -19.90
N PHE A 195 13.36 17.37 -20.82
CA PHE A 195 12.40 18.04 -21.71
C PHE A 195 10.92 17.75 -21.33
N LYS A 196 10.66 17.27 -20.10
CA LYS A 196 9.30 17.03 -19.62
C LYS A 196 8.80 18.22 -18.79
N ASP A 197 7.48 18.33 -18.65
CA ASP A 197 6.83 19.28 -17.76
C ASP A 197 7.22 19.07 -16.30
N GLN A 198 6.96 20.07 -15.46
CA GLN A 198 7.33 20.05 -14.05
C GLN A 198 6.59 18.98 -13.26
N GLU A 199 5.30 18.77 -13.54
CA GLU A 199 4.47 17.78 -12.87
C GLU A 199 5.01 16.35 -13.10
N THR A 200 5.29 16.01 -14.37
CA THR A 200 5.91 14.73 -14.73
C THR A 200 7.27 14.54 -14.05
N LYS A 201 8.09 15.60 -13.93
CA LYS A 201 9.37 15.54 -13.23
C LYS A 201 9.20 15.19 -11.76
N GLU A 202 8.36 15.93 -11.06
CA GLU A 202 8.12 15.75 -9.63
C GLU A 202 7.54 14.37 -9.33
N PHE A 203 6.53 13.95 -10.08
CA PHE A 203 5.92 12.63 -9.93
C PHE A 203 6.96 11.51 -10.14
N THR A 204 7.73 11.55 -11.23
CA THR A 204 8.75 10.53 -11.51
C THR A 204 9.84 10.52 -10.45
N MET A 205 10.30 11.67 -9.98
CA MET A 205 11.34 11.74 -8.96
C MET A 205 10.88 11.26 -7.59
N ARG A 206 9.60 11.43 -7.23
CA ARG A 206 9.01 10.81 -6.03
C ARG A 206 9.09 9.27 -6.09
N LEU A 207 8.80 8.68 -7.25
CA LEU A 207 8.85 7.23 -7.45
C LEU A 207 10.27 6.67 -7.66
N HIS A 208 11.25 7.51 -8.00
CA HIS A 208 12.65 7.11 -8.17
C HIS A 208 13.55 7.65 -7.05
N CYS A 209 12.98 7.98 -5.88
CA CYS A 209 13.78 8.30 -4.70
C CYS A 209 14.41 7.04 -4.08
N TRP A 210 15.43 7.22 -3.23
CA TRP A 210 16.11 6.12 -2.55
C TRP A 210 15.16 5.21 -1.79
N ASN A 211 14.15 5.79 -1.14
CA ASN A 211 13.16 5.04 -0.39
C ASN A 211 12.39 4.05 -1.25
N VAL A 212 11.96 4.45 -2.44
CA VAL A 212 11.25 3.54 -3.35
C VAL A 212 12.21 2.57 -4.02
N LEU A 213 13.40 3.03 -4.46
CA LEU A 213 14.34 2.18 -5.19
C LEU A 213 15.02 1.12 -4.33
N LEU A 214 15.12 1.32 -3.02
CA LEU A 214 15.85 0.44 -2.09
C LEU A 214 14.98 -0.19 -1.00
N ASN A 215 13.64 -0.12 -1.08
CA ASN A 215 12.76 -0.84 -0.17
C ASN A 215 11.95 -1.92 -0.89
N ASN A 216 11.78 -3.06 -0.23
CA ASN A 216 10.97 -4.15 -0.75
C ASN A 216 9.47 -3.86 -0.66
N GLU A 217 9.08 -2.96 0.24
CA GLU A 217 7.70 -2.54 0.49
C GLU A 217 7.55 -1.04 0.19
N ALA A 218 6.33 -0.62 -0.02
CA ALA A 218 5.96 0.78 -0.11
C ALA A 218 4.75 1.06 0.79
N VAL A 219 4.73 2.25 1.39
CA VAL A 219 3.58 2.77 2.13
C VAL A 219 3.19 4.11 1.52
N VAL A 220 1.93 4.23 1.14
CA VAL A 220 1.38 5.45 0.54
C VAL A 220 0.09 5.83 1.23
N SER A 221 -0.18 7.13 1.35
CA SER A 221 -1.47 7.64 1.82
C SER A 221 -2.13 8.51 0.77
N PHE A 222 -3.46 8.44 0.75
CA PHE A 222 -4.33 9.20 -0.12
C PHE A 222 -5.39 9.90 0.72
N VAL A 223 -5.93 11.01 0.20
CA VAL A 223 -7.09 11.71 0.76
C VAL A 223 -8.23 11.70 -0.24
N LYS A 224 -9.45 11.44 0.22
CA LYS A 224 -10.67 11.55 -0.59
C LYS A 224 -11.02 13.01 -0.79
N GLU A 225 -11.22 13.41 -2.06
CA GLU A 225 -11.76 14.72 -2.43
C GLU A 225 -13.23 14.89 -2.06
#